data_7f6a6bb219d62d8449af30f50b471bb3
#
_entry.id   7f6a6bb219d62d8449af30f50b471bb3
#
_cell.length_a   1.000
_cell.length_b   1.000
_cell.length_c   1.000
_cell.angle_alpha   90.00
_cell.angle_beta   90.00
_cell.angle_gamma   90.00
#
_symmetry.space_group_name_H-M   'P 1'
#
loop_
_entity.id
_entity.type
_entity.pdbx_description
1 polymer ?
#
loop_
_entity_poly.entity_id
_entity_poly.type
_entity_poly.pdbx_seq_one_letter_code
_entity_poly.pdbx_strand_id
1 'polypeptide(L)'
;MSTHTRLHKNLVAAVVEALESTFGKGFYADKVIERILKQNPKWGVRDRGFIAESTYEIVRWWRLLWEIYGKEPSTKKKDLYRLFGIWWQLKGNDLAVWPEFEVVNGIDVIERRKQLQGSVAVDESYPDWLDKVARAELGEDWDHIAKALNIPAKVFLRTNTLKTDRDSLVSRLEEERCIAHAMSQTASGLVLEKRINTFKLDSFREGLYEVQDGGSQMISPYLGVKPGMRVIDACAGAGGKTLHLSALMENKGQLIAMDVEAWKLKELQKRARRAGAHNIETRPIENAKSIKRLHGSADRLLLDVPCSGTGVIKRNPDSKWKLQPENLERVKKIQAEIIEDYSKMLKVGGRMVYATCSILRSENEDQVDRFIQNHPEFELIKEERVNPSSWSDGFFMALLEKKA
;
A
#
# COMPACT_ATOMS: atom_id res chain seq x y z
N MET A 1 25.68 -8.76 22.48
CA MET A 1 26.92 -8.92 21.70
C MET A 1 26.73 -8.22 20.38
N SER A 2 27.38 -7.07 20.17
CA SER A 2 27.33 -6.31 18.91
C SER A 2 28.06 -7.13 17.84
N THR A 3 27.33 -7.75 16.93
CA THR A 3 27.93 -8.30 15.72
C THR A 3 28.29 -7.12 14.82
N HIS A 4 29.56 -6.71 14.84
CA HIS A 4 30.10 -5.69 13.91
C HIS A 4 29.83 -6.14 12.47
N THR A 5 28.74 -5.68 11.90
CA THR A 5 28.42 -5.95 10.49
C THR A 5 29.40 -5.12 9.64
N ARG A 6 30.38 -5.79 9.03
CA ARG A 6 31.36 -5.13 8.16
C ARG A 6 30.64 -4.49 6.95
N LEU A 7 30.77 -3.16 6.81
CA LEU A 7 30.26 -2.45 5.65
C LEU A 7 31.06 -2.80 4.39
N HIS A 8 30.36 -3.08 3.31
CA HIS A 8 30.94 -3.29 1.98
C HIS A 8 30.66 -2.07 1.09
N LYS A 9 31.73 -1.44 0.58
CA LYS A 9 31.64 -0.16 -0.14
C LYS A 9 30.74 -0.24 -1.38
N ASN A 10 30.74 -1.37 -2.10
CA ASN A 10 29.88 -1.61 -3.25
C ASN A 10 28.39 -1.69 -2.91
N LEU A 11 28.03 -2.22 -1.73
CA LEU A 11 26.63 -2.27 -1.27
C LEU A 11 26.13 -0.87 -0.87
N VAL A 12 26.98 -0.11 -0.16
CA VAL A 12 26.66 1.28 0.20
C VAL A 12 26.56 2.15 -1.06
N ALA A 13 27.45 1.94 -2.05
CA ALA A 13 27.37 2.64 -3.34
C ALA A 13 26.02 2.35 -4.06
N ALA A 14 25.53 1.12 -3.98
CA ALA A 14 24.22 0.76 -4.56
C ALA A 14 23.04 1.45 -3.82
N VAL A 15 23.13 1.58 -2.50
CA VAL A 15 22.14 2.36 -1.72
C VAL A 15 22.16 3.84 -2.13
N VAL A 16 23.36 4.43 -2.24
CA VAL A 16 23.54 5.83 -2.66
C VAL A 16 22.99 6.04 -4.08
N GLU A 17 23.24 5.12 -5.02
CA GLU A 17 22.65 5.16 -6.37
C GLU A 17 21.12 5.09 -6.33
N ALA A 18 20.58 4.25 -5.45
CA ALA A 18 19.13 4.14 -5.27
C ALA A 18 18.52 5.46 -4.77
N LEU A 19 19.14 6.10 -3.78
CA LEU A 19 18.71 7.40 -3.24
C LEU A 19 18.81 8.51 -4.28
N GLU A 20 19.93 8.59 -5.02
CA GLU A 20 20.13 9.55 -6.12
C GLU A 20 19.03 9.39 -7.18
N SER A 21 18.71 8.15 -7.56
CA SER A 21 17.67 7.87 -8.55
C SER A 21 16.26 8.19 -8.03
N THR A 22 16.00 7.94 -6.75
CA THR A 22 14.70 8.18 -6.14
C THR A 22 14.42 9.67 -5.97
N PHE A 23 15.36 10.44 -5.42
CA PHE A 23 15.18 11.85 -5.12
C PHE A 23 15.66 12.80 -6.22
N GLY A 24 16.68 12.43 -6.97
CA GLY A 24 17.22 13.26 -8.04
C GLY A 24 16.51 13.10 -9.39
N LYS A 25 16.06 11.86 -9.69
CA LYS A 25 15.39 11.55 -10.96
C LYS A 25 13.88 11.27 -10.81
N GLY A 26 13.37 11.29 -9.60
CA GLY A 26 11.94 11.12 -9.31
C GLY A 26 11.39 9.70 -9.50
N PHE A 27 12.25 8.67 -9.65
CA PHE A 27 11.80 7.30 -9.81
C PHE A 27 11.28 6.71 -8.48
N TYR A 28 10.32 5.79 -8.53
CA TYR A 28 9.82 5.07 -7.36
C TYR A 28 10.90 4.15 -6.78
N ALA A 29 11.05 4.16 -5.45
CA ALA A 29 12.12 3.44 -4.75
C ALA A 29 12.08 1.94 -5.03
N ASP A 30 10.90 1.31 -5.08
CA ASP A 30 10.72 -0.12 -5.42
C ASP A 30 11.29 -0.45 -6.81
N LYS A 31 11.00 0.37 -7.83
CA LYS A 31 11.47 0.20 -9.21
C LYS A 31 12.98 0.41 -9.32
N VAL A 32 13.50 1.38 -8.59
CA VAL A 32 14.95 1.65 -8.55
C VAL A 32 15.69 0.47 -7.91
N ILE A 33 15.23 0.01 -6.74
CA ILE A 33 15.81 -1.16 -6.05
C ILE A 33 15.75 -2.38 -6.97
N GLU A 34 14.60 -2.68 -7.56
CA GLU A 34 14.44 -3.82 -8.48
C GLU A 34 15.46 -3.76 -9.64
N ARG A 35 15.62 -2.57 -10.27
CA ARG A 35 16.58 -2.35 -11.36
C ARG A 35 18.02 -2.61 -10.91
N ILE A 36 18.44 -2.01 -9.79
CA ILE A 36 19.81 -2.16 -9.26
C ILE A 36 20.12 -3.62 -8.94
N LEU A 37 19.18 -4.32 -8.31
CA LEU A 37 19.33 -5.74 -7.96
C LEU A 37 19.36 -6.66 -9.19
N LYS A 38 18.64 -6.32 -10.27
CA LYS A 38 18.70 -7.06 -11.54
C LYS A 38 20.02 -6.86 -12.27
N GLN A 39 20.60 -5.67 -12.21
CA GLN A 39 21.88 -5.37 -12.84
C GLN A 39 23.07 -6.11 -12.18
N ASN A 40 22.91 -6.57 -10.93
CA ASN A 40 23.94 -7.25 -10.17
C ASN A 40 23.49 -8.64 -9.69
N PRO A 41 23.42 -9.63 -10.58
CA PRO A 41 22.90 -10.97 -10.27
C PRO A 41 23.78 -11.75 -9.29
N LYS A 42 25.03 -11.34 -9.10
CA LYS A 42 26.00 -11.98 -8.18
C LYS A 42 25.72 -11.68 -6.70
N TRP A 43 24.91 -10.67 -6.37
CA TRP A 43 24.56 -10.40 -4.99
C TRP A 43 23.68 -11.48 -4.40
N GLY A 44 24.10 -12.00 -3.25
CA GLY A 44 23.34 -12.99 -2.49
C GLY A 44 22.09 -12.40 -1.81
N VAL A 45 21.34 -13.25 -1.14
CA VAL A 45 20.10 -12.85 -0.44
C VAL A 45 20.36 -11.78 0.62
N ARG A 46 21.49 -11.90 1.36
CA ARG A 46 21.88 -10.92 2.40
C ARG A 46 22.20 -9.56 1.80
N ASP A 47 22.97 -9.50 0.71
CA ASP A 47 23.33 -8.24 0.04
C ASP A 47 22.11 -7.54 -0.52
N ARG A 48 21.22 -8.31 -1.16
CA ARG A 48 19.94 -7.82 -1.70
C ARG A 48 19.05 -7.25 -0.58
N GLY A 49 18.97 -7.96 0.55
CA GLY A 49 18.25 -7.51 1.74
C GLY A 49 18.84 -6.20 2.27
N PHE A 50 20.14 -6.14 2.46
CA PHE A 50 20.84 -4.94 2.91
C PHE A 50 20.54 -3.71 2.04
N ILE A 51 20.69 -3.84 0.72
CA ILE A 51 20.44 -2.72 -0.22
C ILE A 51 18.98 -2.26 -0.14
N ALA A 52 18.05 -3.20 -0.17
CA ALA A 52 16.62 -2.88 -0.15
C ALA A 52 16.20 -2.22 1.17
N GLU A 53 16.55 -2.83 2.31
CA GLU A 53 16.18 -2.35 3.64
C GLU A 53 16.83 -1.01 3.95
N SER A 54 18.14 -0.85 3.68
CA SER A 54 18.82 0.42 3.89
C SER A 54 18.22 1.54 3.04
N THR A 55 17.91 1.27 1.78
CA THR A 55 17.28 2.27 0.90
C THR A 55 15.91 2.67 1.42
N TYR A 56 15.02 1.70 1.75
CA TYR A 56 13.69 2.00 2.27
C TYR A 56 13.73 2.74 3.60
N GLU A 57 14.64 2.39 4.49
CA GLU A 57 14.77 3.06 5.78
C GLU A 57 15.27 4.51 5.62
N ILE A 58 16.27 4.76 4.79
CA ILE A 58 16.76 6.12 4.55
C ILE A 58 15.67 6.96 3.85
N VAL A 59 14.94 6.41 2.90
CA VAL A 59 13.79 7.07 2.27
C VAL A 59 12.71 7.38 3.29
N ARG A 60 12.40 6.45 4.21
CA ARG A 60 11.41 6.62 5.28
C ARG A 60 11.76 7.77 6.22
N TRP A 61 13.02 7.86 6.60
CA TRP A 61 13.53 8.83 7.57
C TRP A 61 14.25 10.01 6.92
N TRP A 62 14.00 10.29 5.63
CA TRP A 62 14.70 11.27 4.82
C TRP A 62 14.80 12.64 5.49
N ARG A 63 13.69 13.22 5.93
CA ARG A 63 13.69 14.53 6.61
C ARG A 63 14.51 14.51 7.88
N LEU A 64 14.21 13.57 8.78
CA LEU A 64 14.91 13.42 10.05
C LEU A 64 16.42 13.33 9.88
N LEU A 65 16.87 12.56 8.89
CA LEU A 65 18.31 12.40 8.63
C LEU A 65 18.97 13.68 8.15
N TRP A 66 18.28 14.49 7.36
CA TRP A 66 18.77 15.80 6.93
C TRP A 66 18.78 16.83 8.07
N GLU A 67 17.77 16.84 8.93
CA GLU A 67 17.75 17.67 10.15
C GLU A 67 18.93 17.32 11.08
N ILE A 68 19.21 16.03 11.29
CA ILE A 68 20.38 15.61 12.08
C ILE A 68 21.68 16.02 11.39
N TYR A 69 21.74 15.95 10.08
CA TYR A 69 22.92 16.42 9.32
C TYR A 69 23.10 17.94 9.45
N GLY A 70 22.02 18.69 9.64
CA GLY A 70 22.03 20.15 9.73
C GLY A 70 22.28 20.81 8.37
N LYS A 71 21.78 20.23 7.29
CA LYS A 71 21.89 20.75 5.92
C LYS A 71 20.61 20.55 5.14
N GLU A 72 20.38 21.43 4.17
CA GLU A 72 19.32 21.26 3.19
C GLU A 72 19.48 19.97 2.38
N PRO A 73 18.36 19.30 2.05
CA PRO A 73 18.37 18.08 1.25
C PRO A 73 19.11 18.23 -0.07
N SER A 74 19.97 17.27 -0.38
CA SER A 74 20.83 17.27 -1.57
C SER A 74 20.85 15.87 -2.19
N THR A 75 20.95 15.81 -3.53
CA THR A 75 21.13 14.55 -4.27
C THR A 75 22.56 14.29 -4.69
N LYS A 76 23.52 15.13 -4.23
CA LYS A 76 24.95 14.91 -4.49
C LYS A 76 25.42 13.66 -3.79
N LYS A 77 26.11 12.78 -4.51
CA LYS A 77 26.59 11.49 -3.97
C LYS A 77 27.32 11.60 -2.63
N LYS A 78 28.21 12.60 -2.49
CA LYS A 78 28.93 12.82 -1.24
C LYS A 78 28.02 13.05 -0.03
N ASP A 79 26.92 13.77 -0.23
CA ASP A 79 25.97 14.07 0.83
C ASP A 79 25.09 12.84 1.13
N LEU A 80 24.75 12.05 0.10
CA LEU A 80 24.02 10.80 0.26
C LEU A 80 24.86 9.72 1.00
N TYR A 81 26.18 9.65 0.78
CA TYR A 81 27.06 8.81 1.60
C TYR A 81 27.02 9.24 3.07
N ARG A 82 27.07 10.53 3.35
CA ARG A 82 26.99 11.08 4.71
C ARG A 82 25.64 10.77 5.36
N LEU A 83 24.57 10.92 4.60
CA LEU A 83 23.21 10.57 5.05
C LEU A 83 23.11 9.08 5.42
N PHE A 84 23.69 8.19 4.59
CA PHE A 84 23.82 6.78 4.92
C PHE A 84 24.61 6.58 6.24
N GLY A 85 25.72 7.29 6.42
CA GLY A 85 26.53 7.22 7.63
C GLY A 85 25.76 7.63 8.88
N ILE A 86 25.00 8.72 8.82
CA ILE A 86 24.13 9.18 9.92
C ILE A 86 23.08 8.11 10.25
N TRP A 87 22.39 7.58 9.24
CA TRP A 87 21.43 6.50 9.43
C TRP A 87 22.06 5.26 10.06
N TRP A 88 23.26 4.90 9.63
CA TRP A 88 24.00 3.74 10.12
C TRP A 88 24.38 3.88 11.62
N GLN A 89 24.84 5.07 12.02
CA GLN A 89 25.12 5.38 13.43
C GLN A 89 23.85 5.42 14.29
N LEU A 90 22.73 5.94 13.77
CA LEU A 90 21.44 5.88 14.47
C LEU A 90 20.97 4.45 14.76
N LYS A 91 21.39 3.48 13.96
CA LYS A 91 21.15 2.04 14.21
C LYS A 91 22.15 1.42 15.23
N GLY A 92 23.02 2.23 15.84
CA GLY A 92 24.00 1.79 16.83
C GLY A 92 25.23 1.08 16.23
N ASN A 93 25.54 1.34 14.96
CA ASN A 93 26.68 0.72 14.29
C ASN A 93 27.84 1.70 14.12
N ASP A 94 29.08 1.16 14.15
CA ASP A 94 30.28 1.93 13.86
C ASP A 94 30.44 2.19 12.36
N LEU A 95 30.97 3.36 12.02
CA LEU A 95 31.31 3.71 10.64
C LEU A 95 32.66 3.08 10.22
N ALA A 96 32.72 2.67 8.97
CA ALA A 96 33.98 2.31 8.34
C ALA A 96 34.86 3.57 8.15
N VAL A 97 36.15 3.40 8.20
CA VAL A 97 37.14 4.48 7.98
C VAL A 97 37.24 4.79 6.48
N TRP A 98 36.22 5.49 5.96
CA TRP A 98 36.16 5.93 4.56
C TRP A 98 36.13 7.45 4.49
N PRO A 99 36.78 8.06 3.47
CA PRO A 99 36.79 9.52 3.31
C PRO A 99 35.36 10.11 3.23
N GLU A 100 34.42 9.36 2.69
CA GLU A 100 33.02 9.78 2.56
C GLU A 100 32.33 9.98 3.93
N PHE A 101 32.82 9.32 4.98
CA PHE A 101 32.27 9.38 6.35
C PHE A 101 33.01 10.31 7.29
N GLU A 102 34.14 10.89 6.87
CA GLU A 102 34.99 11.73 7.72
C GLU A 102 34.20 12.85 8.43
N VAL A 103 33.32 13.53 7.71
CA VAL A 103 32.48 14.60 8.27
C VAL A 103 31.47 14.05 9.27
N VAL A 104 30.97 12.83 9.06
CA VAL A 104 29.96 12.21 9.94
C VAL A 104 30.56 11.79 11.26
N ASN A 105 31.85 11.37 11.28
CA ASN A 105 32.54 11.02 12.50
C ASN A 105 32.68 12.18 13.51
N GLY A 106 32.57 13.43 13.06
CA GLY A 106 32.51 14.63 13.89
C GLY A 106 31.13 15.02 14.40
N ILE A 107 30.09 14.24 14.07
CA ILE A 107 28.71 14.53 14.45
C ILE A 107 28.28 13.57 15.55
N ASP A 108 27.86 14.09 16.72
CA ASP A 108 27.11 13.30 17.68
C ASP A 108 25.65 13.17 17.21
N VAL A 109 25.39 12.08 16.44
CA VAL A 109 24.07 11.82 15.83
C VAL A 109 22.99 11.59 16.88
N ILE A 110 23.34 10.97 18.00
CA ILE A 110 22.39 10.63 19.08
C ILE A 110 21.97 11.90 19.81
N GLU A 111 22.94 12.76 20.17
CA GLU A 111 22.64 14.02 20.84
C GLU A 111 21.83 14.96 19.91
N ARG A 112 22.22 15.09 18.65
CA ARG A 112 21.45 15.88 17.69
C ARG A 112 20.03 15.36 17.52
N ARG A 113 19.83 14.04 17.48
CA ARG A 113 18.49 13.44 17.41
C ARG A 113 17.63 13.82 18.62
N LYS A 114 18.22 13.84 19.82
CA LYS A 114 17.51 14.26 21.05
C LYS A 114 17.08 15.74 21.01
N GLN A 115 17.94 16.60 20.48
CA GLN A 115 17.67 18.04 20.38
C GLN A 115 16.54 18.38 19.39
N LEU A 116 16.27 17.51 18.42
CA LEU A 116 15.23 17.70 17.40
C LEU A 116 13.82 17.29 17.85
N GLN A 117 13.65 16.72 19.05
CA GLN A 117 12.36 16.24 19.54
C GLN A 117 11.34 17.36 19.72
N GLY A 118 10.07 17.10 19.37
CA GLY A 118 8.93 18.00 19.63
C GLY A 118 8.00 18.27 18.47
N SER A 119 8.33 17.86 17.25
CA SER A 119 7.45 17.98 16.09
C SER A 119 7.27 16.62 15.41
N VAL A 120 6.02 16.15 15.28
CA VAL A 120 5.72 14.90 14.57
C VAL A 120 6.25 14.92 13.14
N ALA A 121 6.19 16.06 12.47
CA ALA A 121 6.75 16.22 11.13
C ALA A 121 8.25 15.89 11.06
N VAL A 122 9.03 16.29 12.07
CA VAL A 122 10.46 15.98 12.16
C VAL A 122 10.68 14.58 12.73
N ASP A 123 10.03 14.29 13.87
CA ASP A 123 10.21 13.05 14.62
C ASP A 123 9.86 11.80 13.81
N GLU A 124 8.77 11.89 13.04
CA GLU A 124 8.26 10.81 12.19
C GLU A 124 8.59 11.04 10.70
N SER A 125 9.39 12.07 10.39
CA SER A 125 9.92 12.34 9.05
C SER A 125 8.82 12.48 7.99
N TYR A 126 7.97 13.51 8.12
CA TYR A 126 6.93 13.88 7.15
C TYR A 126 7.20 15.27 6.57
N PRO A 127 6.74 15.56 5.33
CA PRO A 127 6.70 16.93 4.81
C PRO A 127 5.75 17.80 5.63
N ASP A 128 6.07 19.08 5.83
CA ASP A 128 5.26 19.99 6.65
C ASP A 128 3.83 20.13 6.15
N TRP A 129 3.63 20.16 4.83
CA TRP A 129 2.29 20.26 4.26
C TRP A 129 1.43 19.03 4.59
N LEU A 130 2.02 17.81 4.57
CA LEU A 130 1.28 16.58 4.87
C LEU A 130 0.96 16.47 6.36
N ASP A 131 1.91 16.83 7.23
CA ASP A 131 1.67 16.91 8.68
C ASP A 131 0.56 17.91 8.99
N LYS A 132 0.58 19.10 8.36
CA LYS A 132 -0.45 20.12 8.54
C LYS A 132 -1.84 19.63 8.12
N VAL A 133 -1.96 19.01 6.94
CA VAL A 133 -3.24 18.48 6.45
C VAL A 133 -3.72 17.32 7.33
N ALA A 134 -2.85 16.37 7.64
CA ALA A 134 -3.21 15.23 8.47
C ALA A 134 -3.64 15.65 9.87
N ARG A 135 -2.95 16.61 10.48
CA ARG A 135 -3.32 17.15 11.79
C ARG A 135 -4.66 17.89 11.76
N ALA A 136 -4.94 18.64 10.70
CA ALA A 136 -6.21 19.33 10.54
C ALA A 136 -7.40 18.34 10.39
N GLU A 137 -7.19 17.21 9.73
CA GLU A 137 -8.23 16.23 9.42
C GLU A 137 -8.37 15.11 10.47
N LEU A 138 -7.29 14.75 11.18
CA LEU A 138 -7.25 13.63 12.14
C LEU A 138 -7.06 14.07 13.60
N GLY A 139 -6.74 15.35 13.84
CA GLY A 139 -6.53 15.86 15.20
C GLY A 139 -5.39 15.15 15.93
N GLU A 140 -5.64 14.73 17.15
CA GLU A 140 -4.67 14.04 18.03
C GLU A 140 -4.33 12.63 17.55
N ASP A 141 -5.21 11.97 16.79
CA ASP A 141 -4.96 10.63 16.24
C ASP A 141 -3.77 10.62 15.29
N TRP A 142 -3.45 11.77 14.68
CA TRP A 142 -2.33 11.86 13.75
C TRP A 142 -1.01 11.41 14.36
N ASP A 143 -0.72 11.71 15.61
CA ASP A 143 0.54 11.35 16.27
C ASP A 143 0.74 9.82 16.31
N HIS A 144 -0.33 9.08 16.59
CA HIS A 144 -0.31 7.62 16.60
C HIS A 144 -0.27 7.04 15.20
N ILE A 145 -1.03 7.60 14.28
CA ILE A 145 -1.09 7.16 12.88
C ILE A 145 0.25 7.38 12.18
N ALA A 146 0.90 8.54 12.38
CA ALA A 146 2.20 8.85 11.82
C ALA A 146 3.27 7.82 12.23
N LYS A 147 3.31 7.46 13.51
CA LYS A 147 4.20 6.42 14.05
C LYS A 147 3.89 5.06 13.44
N ALA A 148 2.62 4.66 13.38
CA ALA A 148 2.20 3.37 12.84
C ALA A 148 2.53 3.22 11.35
N LEU A 149 2.46 4.29 10.57
CA LEU A 149 2.85 4.34 9.16
C LEU A 149 4.36 4.24 8.93
N ASN A 150 5.18 4.42 9.96
CA ASN A 150 6.64 4.24 9.91
C ASN A 150 7.09 2.82 10.32
N ILE A 151 6.21 2.01 10.87
CA ILE A 151 6.53 0.61 11.21
C ILE A 151 6.66 -0.19 9.90
N PRO A 152 7.75 -0.97 9.70
CA PRO A 152 7.90 -1.82 8.53
C PRO A 152 6.71 -2.76 8.33
N ALA A 153 6.15 -2.79 7.12
CA ALA A 153 5.00 -3.60 6.81
C ALA A 153 5.33 -5.09 6.83
N LYS A 154 4.49 -5.89 7.47
CA LYS A 154 4.53 -7.36 7.37
C LYS A 154 3.98 -7.81 6.01
N VAL A 155 4.24 -9.06 5.66
CA VAL A 155 3.65 -9.71 4.49
C VAL A 155 2.40 -10.46 4.93
N PHE A 156 1.29 -10.14 4.30
CA PHE A 156 0.00 -10.78 4.53
C PHE A 156 -0.43 -11.53 3.27
N LEU A 157 -1.02 -12.69 3.48
CA LEU A 157 -1.58 -13.51 2.44
C LEU A 157 -3.09 -13.63 2.64
N ARG A 158 -3.83 -13.66 1.56
CA ARG A 158 -5.25 -14.03 1.57
C ARG A 158 -5.41 -15.39 0.93
N THR A 159 -5.90 -16.35 1.68
CA THR A 159 -6.22 -17.68 1.19
C THR A 159 -7.23 -17.61 0.04
N ASN A 160 -6.99 -18.35 -1.00
CA ASN A 160 -7.93 -18.50 -2.10
C ASN A 160 -8.92 -19.62 -1.81
N THR A 161 -10.07 -19.26 -1.28
CA THR A 161 -11.11 -20.21 -0.86
C THR A 161 -11.80 -20.94 -2.01
N LEU A 162 -11.48 -20.63 -3.28
CA LEU A 162 -11.88 -21.46 -4.42
C LEU A 162 -11.05 -22.74 -4.56
N LYS A 163 -9.88 -22.80 -3.91
CA LYS A 163 -8.92 -23.89 -4.07
C LYS A 163 -8.52 -24.59 -2.79
N THR A 164 -8.56 -23.89 -1.67
CA THR A 164 -8.10 -24.39 -0.38
C THR A 164 -8.77 -23.63 0.76
N ASP A 165 -8.70 -24.14 1.95
CA ASP A 165 -9.02 -23.43 3.19
C ASP A 165 -7.77 -22.87 3.87
N ARG A 166 -7.96 -22.08 4.92
CA ARG A 166 -6.88 -21.39 5.61
C ARG A 166 -5.92 -22.34 6.32
N ASP A 167 -6.44 -23.38 6.96
CA ASP A 167 -5.63 -24.30 7.77
C ASP A 167 -4.80 -25.23 6.87
N SER A 168 -5.40 -25.71 5.77
CA SER A 168 -4.69 -26.46 4.72
C SER A 168 -3.58 -25.61 4.08
N LEU A 169 -3.82 -24.31 3.87
CA LEU A 169 -2.77 -23.42 3.35
C LEU A 169 -1.64 -23.22 4.35
N VAL A 170 -1.91 -23.11 5.65
CA VAL A 170 -0.85 -23.01 6.68
C VAL A 170 0.05 -24.24 6.62
N SER A 171 -0.52 -25.45 6.61
CA SER A 171 0.23 -26.71 6.50
C SER A 171 1.06 -26.76 5.22
N ARG A 172 0.48 -26.35 4.09
CA ARG A 172 1.18 -26.31 2.79
C ARG A 172 2.36 -25.34 2.78
N LEU A 173 2.21 -24.17 3.41
CA LEU A 173 3.29 -23.17 3.54
C LEU A 173 4.41 -23.68 4.46
N GLU A 174 4.08 -24.43 5.52
CA GLU A 174 5.07 -25.00 6.42
C GLU A 174 5.94 -26.05 5.70
N GLU A 175 5.36 -26.90 4.85
CA GLU A 175 6.10 -27.82 3.96
C GLU A 175 7.11 -27.07 3.07
N GLU A 176 6.77 -25.84 2.64
CA GLU A 176 7.62 -24.96 1.86
C GLU A 176 8.59 -24.12 2.73
N ARG A 177 8.70 -24.40 4.04
CA ARG A 177 9.50 -23.68 5.02
C ARG A 177 9.12 -22.20 5.16
N CYS A 178 7.86 -21.91 4.94
CA CYS A 178 7.26 -20.59 5.10
C CYS A 178 6.28 -20.60 6.27
N ILE A 179 6.69 -20.08 7.43
CA ILE A 179 5.85 -20.04 8.62
C ILE A 179 4.84 -18.90 8.50
N ALA A 180 3.57 -19.22 8.61
CA ALA A 180 2.45 -18.29 8.54
C ALA A 180 1.45 -18.57 9.69
N HIS A 181 0.83 -17.49 10.16
CA HIS A 181 -0.15 -17.55 11.25
C HIS A 181 -1.49 -16.98 10.80
N ALA A 182 -2.58 -17.60 11.26
CA ALA A 182 -3.93 -17.12 10.99
C ALA A 182 -4.15 -15.73 11.60
N MET A 183 -4.79 -14.86 10.85
CA MET A 183 -5.21 -13.54 11.34
C MET A 183 -6.61 -13.65 11.97
N SER A 184 -6.80 -13.02 13.14
CA SER A 184 -8.11 -12.96 13.79
C SER A 184 -9.07 -11.96 13.13
N GLN A 185 -8.52 -10.94 12.45
CA GLN A 185 -9.29 -9.85 11.83
C GLN A 185 -9.96 -10.23 10.51
N THR A 186 -9.50 -11.28 9.86
CA THR A 186 -10.02 -11.71 8.54
C THR A 186 -10.16 -13.24 8.49
N ALA A 187 -11.24 -13.72 7.89
CA ALA A 187 -11.53 -15.15 7.81
C ALA A 187 -10.51 -15.96 6.98
N SER A 188 -9.93 -15.33 5.95
CA SER A 188 -9.01 -15.98 5.00
C SER A 188 -7.56 -15.46 5.09
N GLY A 189 -7.27 -14.59 6.06
CA GLY A 189 -5.97 -13.92 6.16
C GLY A 189 -4.93 -14.71 6.93
N LEU A 190 -3.69 -14.66 6.43
CA LEU A 190 -2.49 -15.15 7.10
C LEU A 190 -1.45 -14.02 7.17
N VAL A 191 -0.64 -14.04 8.23
CA VAL A 191 0.54 -13.18 8.37
C VAL A 191 1.80 -14.05 8.38
N LEU A 192 2.80 -13.66 7.60
CA LEU A 192 4.08 -14.36 7.60
C LEU A 192 4.94 -13.94 8.81
N GLU A 193 5.59 -14.92 9.45
CA GLU A 193 6.55 -14.66 10.53
C GLU A 193 7.75 -13.89 10.02
N LYS A 194 8.27 -14.25 8.85
CA LYS A 194 9.42 -13.62 8.21
C LYS A 194 9.10 -13.13 6.80
N ARG A 195 9.73 -12.03 6.40
CA ARG A 195 9.62 -11.52 5.04
C ARG A 195 10.42 -12.40 4.08
N ILE A 196 9.73 -13.12 3.20
CA ILE A 196 10.32 -13.95 2.14
C ILE A 196 9.73 -13.58 0.78
N ASN A 197 10.34 -14.07 -0.29
CA ASN A 197 9.78 -13.93 -1.64
C ASN A 197 8.72 -15.01 -1.90
N THR A 198 7.50 -14.73 -1.50
CA THR A 198 6.34 -15.64 -1.63
C THR A 198 5.99 -15.98 -3.07
N PHE A 199 6.38 -15.14 -4.04
CA PHE A 199 6.11 -15.40 -5.47
C PHE A 199 6.91 -16.58 -6.05
N LYS A 200 7.91 -17.08 -5.33
CA LYS A 200 8.72 -18.25 -5.72
C LYS A 200 8.14 -19.57 -5.21
N LEU A 201 7.22 -19.54 -4.27
CA LEU A 201 6.62 -20.73 -3.68
C LEU A 201 5.71 -21.42 -4.70
N ASP A 202 5.64 -22.74 -4.64
CA ASP A 202 4.77 -23.52 -5.51
C ASP A 202 3.30 -23.28 -5.17
N SER A 203 2.97 -23.12 -3.90
CA SER A 203 1.64 -22.72 -3.42
C SER A 203 1.15 -21.41 -4.05
N PHE A 204 2.05 -20.43 -4.34
CA PHE A 204 1.69 -19.24 -5.10
C PHE A 204 1.43 -19.55 -6.57
N ARG A 205 2.27 -20.36 -7.20
CA ARG A 205 2.11 -20.76 -8.62
C ARG A 205 0.83 -21.55 -8.84
N GLU A 206 0.46 -22.39 -7.87
CA GLU A 206 -0.80 -23.12 -7.83
C GLU A 206 -2.01 -22.22 -7.59
N GLY A 207 -1.80 -20.98 -7.15
CA GLY A 207 -2.86 -19.99 -6.91
C GLY A 207 -3.63 -20.23 -5.62
N LEU A 208 -2.99 -20.80 -4.59
CA LEU A 208 -3.62 -21.07 -3.29
C LEU A 208 -3.80 -19.80 -2.45
N TYR A 209 -3.10 -18.72 -2.78
CA TYR A 209 -3.24 -17.42 -2.10
C TYR A 209 -2.90 -16.24 -3.00
N GLU A 210 -3.28 -15.06 -2.54
CA GLU A 210 -2.85 -13.76 -3.04
C GLU A 210 -2.13 -12.98 -1.92
N VAL A 211 -1.10 -12.19 -2.31
CA VAL A 211 -0.49 -11.25 -1.37
C VAL A 211 -1.40 -10.02 -1.27
N GLN A 212 -1.98 -9.80 -0.10
CA GLN A 212 -2.90 -8.68 0.14
C GLN A 212 -2.85 -8.26 1.60
N ASP A 213 -2.81 -6.94 1.86
CA ASP A 213 -2.85 -6.38 3.20
C ASP A 213 -4.11 -6.76 3.98
N GLY A 214 -3.99 -6.86 5.32
CA GLY A 214 -5.10 -7.27 6.18
C GLY A 214 -6.32 -6.36 6.08
N GLY A 215 -6.15 -5.04 6.09
CA GLY A 215 -7.26 -4.10 5.92
C GLY A 215 -7.88 -4.15 4.52
N SER A 216 -7.05 -4.31 3.49
CA SER A 216 -7.55 -4.52 2.12
C SER A 216 -8.42 -5.77 1.99
N GLN A 217 -8.16 -6.81 2.80
CA GLN A 217 -8.97 -8.03 2.81
C GLN A 217 -10.38 -7.83 3.40
N MET A 218 -10.60 -6.78 4.19
CA MET A 218 -11.91 -6.48 4.79
C MET A 218 -12.90 -5.91 3.77
N ILE A 219 -12.42 -5.22 2.73
CA ILE A 219 -13.26 -4.46 1.79
C ILE A 219 -14.24 -5.35 1.00
N SER A 220 -13.76 -6.47 0.44
CA SER A 220 -14.64 -7.35 -0.37
C SER A 220 -15.75 -8.02 0.46
N PRO A 221 -15.50 -8.57 1.66
CA PRO A 221 -16.56 -9.06 2.55
C PRO A 221 -17.55 -7.98 2.97
N TYR A 222 -17.08 -6.73 3.14
CA TYR A 222 -17.92 -5.60 3.55
C TYR A 222 -19.04 -5.31 2.57
N LEU A 223 -18.85 -5.59 1.26
CA LEU A 223 -19.84 -5.44 0.21
C LEU A 223 -21.01 -6.46 0.32
N GLY A 224 -20.82 -7.57 1.02
CA GLY A 224 -21.85 -8.58 1.25
C GLY A 224 -22.33 -9.27 -0.03
N VAL A 225 -21.40 -9.66 -0.89
CA VAL A 225 -21.71 -10.44 -2.10
C VAL A 225 -22.17 -11.86 -1.76
N LYS A 226 -23.03 -12.41 -2.62
CA LYS A 226 -23.50 -13.81 -2.52
C LYS A 226 -23.38 -14.51 -3.87
N PRO A 227 -23.26 -15.84 -3.89
CA PRO A 227 -23.33 -16.64 -5.12
C PRO A 227 -24.55 -16.27 -5.97
N GLY A 228 -24.39 -16.15 -7.28
CA GLY A 228 -25.47 -15.84 -8.22
C GLY A 228 -25.71 -14.35 -8.50
N MET A 229 -25.14 -13.45 -7.71
CA MET A 229 -25.28 -11.99 -7.91
C MET A 229 -24.55 -11.51 -9.17
N ARG A 230 -25.00 -10.36 -9.67
CA ARG A 230 -24.26 -9.54 -10.63
C ARG A 230 -23.51 -8.44 -9.89
N VAL A 231 -22.19 -8.55 -9.89
CA VAL A 231 -21.27 -7.67 -9.16
C VAL A 231 -20.41 -6.89 -10.14
N ILE A 232 -20.19 -5.61 -9.86
CA ILE A 232 -19.25 -4.77 -10.63
C ILE A 232 -18.15 -4.28 -9.69
N ASP A 233 -16.90 -4.51 -10.07
CA ASP A 233 -15.71 -3.88 -9.48
C ASP A 233 -15.23 -2.83 -10.48
N ALA A 234 -15.52 -1.56 -10.21
CA ALA A 234 -15.36 -0.49 -11.20
C ALA A 234 -14.01 0.22 -11.16
N CYS A 235 -13.15 -0.14 -10.22
CA CYS A 235 -11.75 0.31 -10.11
C CYS A 235 -10.84 -0.89 -9.83
N ALA A 236 -10.98 -1.94 -10.65
CA ALA A 236 -10.48 -3.28 -10.36
C ALA A 236 -8.95 -3.39 -10.27
N GLY A 237 -8.22 -2.48 -10.90
CA GLY A 237 -6.77 -2.54 -10.96
C GLY A 237 -6.27 -3.88 -11.49
N ALA A 238 -5.26 -4.45 -10.82
CA ALA A 238 -4.75 -5.78 -11.12
C ALA A 238 -5.53 -6.93 -10.45
N GLY A 239 -6.72 -6.65 -9.88
CA GLY A 239 -7.68 -7.66 -9.47
C GLY A 239 -7.58 -8.17 -8.03
N GLY A 240 -6.86 -7.51 -7.14
CA GLY A 240 -6.73 -7.98 -5.75
C GLY A 240 -8.09 -8.19 -5.06
N LYS A 241 -8.97 -7.21 -5.12
CA LYS A 241 -10.33 -7.26 -4.57
C LYS A 241 -11.29 -8.05 -5.47
N THR A 242 -11.17 -7.93 -6.80
CA THR A 242 -11.95 -8.72 -7.77
C THR A 242 -11.83 -10.23 -7.51
N LEU A 243 -10.60 -10.73 -7.33
CA LEU A 243 -10.37 -12.16 -7.01
C LEU A 243 -10.99 -12.58 -5.69
N HIS A 244 -11.01 -11.67 -4.70
CA HIS A 244 -11.68 -11.93 -3.43
C HIS A 244 -13.19 -12.00 -3.60
N LEU A 245 -13.78 -11.08 -4.36
CA LEU A 245 -15.20 -11.10 -4.70
C LEU A 245 -15.59 -12.40 -5.43
N SER A 246 -14.79 -12.83 -6.41
CA SER A 246 -14.99 -14.12 -7.10
C SER A 246 -15.00 -15.30 -6.15
N ALA A 247 -14.07 -15.32 -5.18
CA ALA A 247 -13.99 -16.36 -4.16
C ALA A 247 -15.23 -16.36 -3.24
N LEU A 248 -15.65 -15.19 -2.77
CA LEU A 248 -16.87 -15.02 -1.97
C LEU A 248 -18.15 -15.39 -2.73
N MET A 249 -18.16 -15.23 -4.05
CA MET A 249 -19.24 -15.64 -4.94
C MET A 249 -19.17 -17.12 -5.33
N GLU A 250 -18.16 -17.88 -4.89
CA GLU A 250 -17.96 -19.29 -5.24
C GLU A 250 -17.97 -19.53 -6.77
N ASN A 251 -17.42 -18.62 -7.55
CA ASN A 251 -17.47 -18.65 -9.03
C ASN A 251 -18.91 -18.65 -9.62
N LYS A 252 -19.95 -18.31 -8.85
CA LYS A 252 -21.34 -18.27 -9.30
C LYS A 252 -21.79 -16.83 -9.53
N GLY A 253 -22.63 -16.60 -10.57
CA GLY A 253 -23.06 -15.27 -10.98
C GLY A 253 -22.10 -14.60 -11.95
N GLN A 254 -22.19 -13.27 -12.08
CA GLN A 254 -21.34 -12.48 -13.00
C GLN A 254 -20.57 -11.41 -12.24
N LEU A 255 -19.26 -11.41 -12.38
CA LEU A 255 -18.37 -10.36 -11.83
C LEU A 255 -17.73 -9.59 -12.98
N ILE A 256 -18.12 -8.33 -13.15
CA ILE A 256 -17.57 -7.42 -14.16
C ILE A 256 -16.48 -6.59 -13.50
N ALA A 257 -15.25 -6.75 -13.95
CA ALA A 257 -14.09 -6.00 -13.49
C ALA A 257 -13.74 -4.89 -14.50
N MET A 258 -13.77 -3.64 -14.07
CA MET A 258 -13.53 -2.47 -14.92
C MET A 258 -12.38 -1.64 -14.41
N ASP A 259 -11.60 -1.09 -15.31
CA ASP A 259 -10.54 -0.11 -15.03
C ASP A 259 -10.26 0.73 -16.27
N VAL A 260 -9.79 1.97 -16.08
CA VAL A 260 -9.36 2.86 -17.18
C VAL A 260 -8.03 2.38 -17.80
N GLU A 261 -7.23 1.64 -17.04
CA GLU A 261 -5.93 1.13 -17.49
C GLU A 261 -6.04 -0.33 -17.97
N ALA A 262 -6.27 -0.52 -19.26
CA ALA A 262 -6.47 -1.85 -19.86
C ALA A 262 -5.33 -2.86 -19.58
N TRP A 263 -4.09 -2.39 -19.36
CA TRP A 263 -2.97 -3.27 -19.04
C TRP A 263 -3.12 -3.92 -17.65
N LYS A 264 -3.75 -3.23 -16.68
CA LYS A 264 -4.06 -3.80 -15.36
C LYS A 264 -5.07 -4.94 -15.47
N LEU A 265 -6.08 -4.78 -16.34
CA LEU A 265 -7.07 -5.83 -16.61
C LEU A 265 -6.44 -7.08 -17.26
N LYS A 266 -5.42 -6.91 -18.12
CA LYS A 266 -4.64 -8.04 -18.65
C LYS A 266 -3.90 -8.79 -17.54
N GLU A 267 -3.37 -8.08 -16.56
CA GLU A 267 -2.74 -8.70 -15.39
C GLU A 267 -3.77 -9.41 -14.51
N LEU A 268 -4.95 -8.80 -14.29
CA LEU A 268 -6.08 -9.43 -13.61
C LEU A 268 -6.45 -10.76 -14.26
N GLN A 269 -6.56 -10.82 -15.60
CA GLN A 269 -6.90 -12.05 -16.32
C GLN A 269 -5.89 -13.18 -16.06
N LYS A 270 -4.58 -12.87 -16.02
CA LYS A 270 -3.55 -13.88 -15.68
C LYS A 270 -3.71 -14.39 -14.24
N ARG A 271 -3.96 -13.48 -13.30
CA ARG A 271 -4.18 -13.81 -11.90
C ARG A 271 -5.47 -14.62 -11.73
N ALA A 272 -6.55 -14.28 -12.44
CA ALA A 272 -7.82 -15.01 -12.41
C ALA A 272 -7.65 -16.46 -12.87
N ARG A 273 -6.91 -16.69 -13.97
CA ARG A 273 -6.59 -18.06 -14.43
C ARG A 273 -5.81 -18.84 -13.36
N ARG A 274 -4.77 -18.24 -12.75
CA ARG A 274 -4.00 -18.84 -11.68
C ARG A 274 -4.87 -19.16 -10.47
N ALA A 275 -5.76 -18.24 -10.08
CA ALA A 275 -6.65 -18.40 -8.95
C ALA A 275 -7.83 -19.37 -9.20
N GLY A 276 -8.10 -19.78 -10.44
CA GLY A 276 -9.27 -20.56 -10.79
C GLY A 276 -10.59 -19.76 -10.71
N ALA A 277 -10.53 -18.44 -10.86
CA ALA A 277 -11.67 -17.56 -10.87
C ALA A 277 -12.26 -17.47 -12.29
N HIS A 278 -13.47 -18.03 -12.51
CA HIS A 278 -14.03 -18.23 -13.84
C HIS A 278 -15.21 -17.30 -14.16
N ASN A 279 -15.81 -16.65 -13.14
CA ASN A 279 -16.96 -15.78 -13.30
C ASN A 279 -16.60 -14.31 -13.56
N ILE A 280 -15.33 -14.01 -13.85
CA ILE A 280 -14.83 -12.64 -14.06
C ILE A 280 -14.82 -12.29 -15.54
N GLU A 281 -15.49 -11.19 -15.88
CA GLU A 281 -15.43 -10.53 -17.18
C GLU A 281 -14.70 -9.20 -17.04
N THR A 282 -13.65 -8.97 -17.83
CA THR A 282 -12.90 -7.69 -17.79
C THR A 282 -13.37 -6.74 -18.86
N ARG A 283 -13.66 -5.48 -18.51
CA ARG A 283 -14.12 -4.43 -19.44
C ARG A 283 -13.34 -3.14 -19.22
N PRO A 284 -12.53 -2.67 -20.16
CA PRO A 284 -11.86 -1.37 -20.05
C PRO A 284 -12.91 -0.24 -20.08
N ILE A 285 -12.66 0.81 -19.27
CA ILE A 285 -13.42 2.04 -19.29
C ILE A 285 -12.76 2.98 -20.29
N GLU A 286 -13.27 3.00 -21.51
CA GLU A 286 -12.73 3.82 -22.59
C GLU A 286 -13.37 5.21 -22.63
N ASN A 287 -14.63 5.31 -22.21
CA ASN A 287 -15.41 6.54 -22.19
C ASN A 287 -16.70 6.37 -21.36
N ALA A 288 -17.47 7.44 -21.22
CA ALA A 288 -18.73 7.43 -20.46
C ALA A 288 -19.77 6.38 -20.93
N LYS A 289 -19.72 5.96 -22.22
CA LYS A 289 -20.63 4.91 -22.74
C LYS A 289 -20.36 3.55 -22.08
N SER A 290 -19.10 3.29 -21.66
CA SER A 290 -18.73 2.05 -20.95
C SER A 290 -19.53 1.91 -19.65
N ILE A 291 -19.71 3.01 -18.92
CA ILE A 291 -20.49 3.07 -17.67
C ILE A 291 -21.98 3.04 -17.96
N LYS A 292 -22.46 3.88 -18.92
CA LYS A 292 -23.88 4.02 -19.24
C LYS A 292 -24.55 2.70 -19.64
N ARG A 293 -23.83 1.79 -20.32
CA ARG A 293 -24.34 0.47 -20.71
C ARG A 293 -24.64 -0.45 -19.52
N LEU A 294 -24.15 -0.11 -18.33
CA LEU A 294 -24.31 -0.89 -17.11
C LEU A 294 -25.24 -0.23 -16.09
N HIS A 295 -25.87 0.91 -16.44
CA HIS A 295 -26.78 1.61 -15.53
C HIS A 295 -27.88 0.65 -15.03
N GLY A 296 -28.17 0.70 -13.73
CA GLY A 296 -29.21 -0.09 -13.07
C GLY A 296 -29.04 -1.60 -13.17
N SER A 297 -27.81 -2.12 -13.37
CA SER A 297 -27.59 -3.54 -13.61
C SER A 297 -26.93 -4.30 -12.47
N ALA A 298 -26.23 -3.64 -11.56
CA ALA A 298 -25.46 -4.29 -10.51
C ALA A 298 -26.28 -4.52 -9.23
N ASP A 299 -26.21 -5.74 -8.68
CA ASP A 299 -26.66 -6.05 -7.32
C ASP A 299 -25.72 -5.47 -6.28
N ARG A 300 -24.41 -5.50 -6.61
CA ARG A 300 -23.32 -5.01 -5.77
C ARG A 300 -22.30 -4.26 -6.62
N LEU A 301 -21.81 -3.14 -6.11
CA LEU A 301 -20.83 -2.29 -6.77
C LEU A 301 -19.67 -1.99 -5.82
N LEU A 302 -18.45 -2.30 -6.24
CA LEU A 302 -17.24 -1.91 -5.54
C LEU A 302 -16.61 -0.71 -6.24
N LEU A 303 -16.38 0.36 -5.49
CA LEU A 303 -15.64 1.55 -5.87
C LEU A 303 -14.39 1.67 -4.99
N ASP A 304 -13.34 0.88 -5.28
CA ASP A 304 -12.02 1.01 -4.67
C ASP A 304 -11.25 2.12 -5.40
N VAL A 305 -11.59 3.36 -5.10
CA VAL A 305 -11.24 4.53 -5.92
C VAL A 305 -9.75 4.89 -5.84
N PRO A 306 -9.18 5.48 -6.91
CA PRO A 306 -7.84 6.06 -6.84
C PRO A 306 -7.79 7.12 -5.74
N CYS A 307 -6.73 7.09 -4.93
CA CYS A 307 -6.56 7.99 -3.79
C CYS A 307 -5.08 8.39 -3.63
N SER A 308 -4.79 9.24 -2.63
CA SER A 308 -3.42 9.66 -2.32
C SER A 308 -2.51 8.51 -1.88
N GLY A 309 -3.07 7.42 -1.37
CA GLY A 309 -2.33 6.30 -0.82
C GLY A 309 -1.65 6.61 0.52
N THR A 310 -2.10 7.62 1.24
CA THR A 310 -1.52 8.01 2.54
C THR A 310 -1.62 6.91 3.59
N GLY A 311 -2.58 6.01 3.48
CA GLY A 311 -2.71 4.85 4.36
C GLY A 311 -1.66 3.75 4.14
N VAL A 312 -1.00 3.71 2.97
CA VAL A 312 -0.04 2.65 2.60
C VAL A 312 1.42 3.12 2.60
N ILE A 313 1.71 4.27 3.19
CA ILE A 313 3.05 4.89 3.29
C ILE A 313 4.10 3.90 3.84
N LYS A 314 3.74 3.04 4.80
CA LYS A 314 4.70 2.09 5.36
C LYS A 314 5.24 1.08 4.34
N ARG A 315 4.53 0.83 3.24
CA ARG A 315 4.98 -0.01 2.12
C ARG A 315 5.76 0.77 1.08
N ASN A 316 5.36 2.03 0.85
CA ASN A 316 5.92 2.92 -0.15
C ASN A 316 6.36 4.23 0.51
N PRO A 317 7.45 4.24 1.31
CA PRO A 317 7.83 5.41 2.11
C PRO A 317 8.22 6.61 1.24
N ASP A 318 8.60 6.41 -0.02
CA ASP A 318 8.88 7.48 -0.97
C ASP A 318 7.61 8.25 -1.40
N SER A 319 6.42 7.70 -1.18
CA SER A 319 5.16 8.40 -1.42
C SER A 319 5.02 9.68 -0.57
N LYS A 320 5.58 9.71 0.65
CA LYS A 320 5.66 10.93 1.48
C LYS A 320 6.23 12.13 0.72
N TRP A 321 7.26 11.87 -0.08
CA TRP A 321 8.09 12.87 -0.74
C TRP A 321 7.62 13.19 -2.16
N LYS A 322 6.87 12.28 -2.78
CA LYS A 322 6.36 12.40 -4.16
C LYS A 322 4.96 12.98 -4.21
N LEU A 323 4.18 12.74 -3.17
CA LEU A 323 2.85 13.35 -3.05
C LEU A 323 3.01 14.86 -2.89
N GLN A 324 2.16 15.62 -3.58
CA GLN A 324 2.10 17.08 -3.50
C GLN A 324 0.65 17.49 -3.22
N PRO A 325 0.40 18.67 -2.62
CA PRO A 325 -0.96 19.16 -2.35
C PRO A 325 -1.86 19.13 -3.58
N GLU A 326 -1.33 19.50 -4.75
CA GLU A 326 -2.07 19.51 -6.02
C GLU A 326 -2.53 18.11 -6.45
N ASN A 327 -1.72 17.09 -6.13
CA ASN A 327 -2.11 15.68 -6.38
C ASN A 327 -3.28 15.26 -5.51
N LEU A 328 -3.29 15.69 -4.22
CA LEU A 328 -4.39 15.42 -3.29
C LEU A 328 -5.68 16.06 -3.80
N GLU A 329 -5.65 17.35 -4.18
CA GLU A 329 -6.82 18.04 -4.72
C GLU A 329 -7.33 17.41 -6.03
N ARG A 330 -6.43 16.96 -6.88
CA ARG A 330 -6.79 16.24 -8.12
C ARG A 330 -7.47 14.92 -7.86
N VAL A 331 -6.96 14.09 -6.95
CA VAL A 331 -7.58 12.78 -6.69
C VAL A 331 -8.95 12.93 -6.01
N LYS A 332 -9.15 13.91 -5.13
CA LYS A 332 -10.46 14.22 -4.54
C LYS A 332 -11.53 14.55 -5.60
N LYS A 333 -11.15 15.30 -6.64
CA LYS A 333 -12.06 15.57 -7.78
C LYS A 333 -12.40 14.30 -8.53
N ILE A 334 -11.41 13.46 -8.85
CA ILE A 334 -11.61 12.17 -9.51
C ILE A 334 -12.51 11.26 -8.70
N GLN A 335 -12.33 11.21 -7.38
CA GLN A 335 -13.18 10.43 -6.47
C GLN A 335 -14.63 10.88 -6.53
N ALA A 336 -14.87 12.22 -6.52
CA ALA A 336 -16.19 12.78 -6.66
C ALA A 336 -16.86 12.41 -7.99
N GLU A 337 -16.12 12.48 -9.09
CA GLU A 337 -16.61 12.10 -10.41
C GLU A 337 -16.95 10.60 -10.50
N ILE A 338 -16.09 9.76 -9.91
CA ILE A 338 -16.28 8.31 -9.89
C ILE A 338 -17.53 7.93 -9.11
N ILE A 339 -17.71 8.41 -7.88
CA ILE A 339 -18.89 8.04 -7.09
C ILE A 339 -20.17 8.55 -7.75
N GLU A 340 -20.16 9.76 -8.31
CA GLU A 340 -21.26 10.38 -9.02
C GLU A 340 -21.70 9.56 -10.27
N ASP A 341 -20.74 9.19 -11.10
CA ASP A 341 -21.07 8.54 -12.38
C ASP A 341 -21.25 7.02 -12.25
N TYR A 342 -20.40 6.38 -11.41
CA TYR A 342 -20.40 4.92 -11.36
C TYR A 342 -21.51 4.36 -10.47
N SER A 343 -22.00 5.13 -9.48
CA SER A 343 -23.17 4.75 -8.67
C SER A 343 -24.43 4.47 -9.51
N LYS A 344 -24.52 5.09 -10.70
CA LYS A 344 -25.62 4.87 -11.67
C LYS A 344 -25.70 3.43 -12.18
N MET A 345 -24.60 2.65 -12.06
CA MET A 345 -24.61 1.23 -12.41
C MET A 345 -25.38 0.38 -11.39
N LEU A 346 -25.60 0.90 -10.19
CA LEU A 346 -26.30 0.20 -9.13
C LEU A 346 -27.81 0.23 -9.39
N LYS A 347 -28.47 -0.92 -9.25
CA LYS A 347 -29.95 -1.00 -9.30
C LYS A 347 -30.56 -0.56 -7.97
N VAL A 348 -31.83 -0.26 -7.98
CA VAL A 348 -32.61 -0.02 -6.76
C VAL A 348 -32.56 -1.26 -5.86
N GLY A 349 -32.36 -1.10 -4.55
CA GLY A 349 -32.11 -2.17 -3.58
C GLY A 349 -30.71 -2.76 -3.65
N GLY A 350 -29.87 -2.28 -4.58
CA GLY A 350 -28.46 -2.68 -4.65
C GLY A 350 -27.60 -1.97 -3.60
N ARG A 351 -26.42 -2.53 -3.33
CA ARG A 351 -25.46 -1.94 -2.39
C ARG A 351 -24.12 -1.65 -3.04
N MET A 352 -23.50 -0.55 -2.66
CA MET A 352 -22.15 -0.23 -3.08
C MET A 352 -21.23 -0.02 -1.89
N VAL A 353 -19.94 -0.35 -2.08
CA VAL A 353 -18.86 0.05 -1.17
C VAL A 353 -18.00 1.09 -1.88
N TYR A 354 -17.88 2.25 -1.25
CA TYR A 354 -16.83 3.21 -1.54
C TYR A 354 -15.66 2.92 -0.63
N ALA A 355 -14.45 2.78 -1.17
CA ALA A 355 -13.26 2.46 -0.39
C ALA A 355 -12.03 3.20 -0.90
N THR A 356 -11.11 3.51 0.01
CA THR A 356 -9.80 4.10 -0.27
C THR A 356 -8.71 3.45 0.58
N CYS A 357 -7.46 3.60 0.17
CA CYS A 357 -6.29 3.38 1.02
C CYS A 357 -5.70 4.72 1.52
N SER A 358 -6.56 5.69 1.85
CA SER A 358 -6.20 6.97 2.45
C SER A 358 -6.60 7.03 3.92
N ILE A 359 -5.83 7.79 4.71
CA ILE A 359 -6.19 8.12 6.08
C ILE A 359 -6.96 9.46 6.19
N LEU A 360 -7.01 10.23 5.10
CA LEU A 360 -7.55 11.59 5.11
C LEU A 360 -9.09 11.59 4.98
N ARG A 361 -9.75 12.38 5.84
CA ARG A 361 -11.19 12.57 5.84
C ARG A 361 -11.70 13.09 4.51
N SER A 362 -10.97 14.04 3.94
CA SER A 362 -11.31 14.69 2.66
C SER A 362 -11.37 13.74 1.46
N GLU A 363 -10.76 12.55 1.55
CA GLU A 363 -10.85 11.48 0.57
C GLU A 363 -11.86 10.38 0.96
N ASN A 364 -12.34 10.38 2.20
CA ASN A 364 -13.13 9.35 2.83
C ASN A 364 -14.54 9.84 3.15
N GLU A 365 -14.80 10.14 4.42
CA GLU A 365 -16.11 10.55 4.92
C GLU A 365 -16.66 11.77 4.17
N ASP A 366 -15.84 12.79 3.92
CA ASP A 366 -16.30 14.02 3.24
C ASP A 366 -16.75 13.75 1.77
N GLN A 367 -16.19 12.72 1.11
CA GLN A 367 -16.67 12.30 -0.22
C GLN A 367 -18.03 11.63 -0.13
N VAL A 368 -18.22 10.75 0.87
CA VAL A 368 -19.47 10.01 1.10
C VAL A 368 -20.58 10.97 1.53
N ASP A 369 -20.30 11.84 2.51
CA ASP A 369 -21.26 12.81 3.03
C ASP A 369 -21.77 13.74 1.92
N ARG A 370 -20.87 14.28 1.10
CA ARG A 370 -21.24 15.12 -0.03
C ARG A 370 -22.08 14.36 -1.05
N PHE A 371 -21.74 13.12 -1.35
CA PHE A 371 -22.50 12.30 -2.27
C PHE A 371 -23.93 12.06 -1.78
N ILE A 372 -24.10 11.67 -0.52
CA ILE A 372 -25.44 11.42 0.08
C ILE A 372 -26.28 12.69 0.13
N GLN A 373 -25.68 13.85 0.45
CA GLN A 373 -26.41 15.13 0.44
C GLN A 373 -26.99 15.47 -0.94
N ASN A 374 -26.31 15.09 -2.03
CA ASN A 374 -26.76 15.34 -3.40
C ASN A 374 -27.65 14.22 -3.95
N HIS A 375 -27.67 13.04 -3.33
CA HIS A 375 -28.34 11.83 -3.78
C HIS A 375 -29.18 11.21 -2.67
N PRO A 376 -30.38 11.79 -2.37
CA PRO A 376 -31.25 11.33 -1.28
C PRO A 376 -31.76 9.90 -1.47
N GLU A 377 -31.68 9.35 -2.68
CA GLU A 377 -31.96 7.94 -2.99
C GLU A 377 -30.89 6.97 -2.43
N PHE A 378 -29.77 7.46 -1.91
CA PHE A 378 -28.75 6.63 -1.26
C PHE A 378 -28.77 6.82 0.26
N GLU A 379 -28.61 5.72 0.97
CA GLU A 379 -28.50 5.69 2.43
C GLU A 379 -27.16 5.07 2.83
N LEU A 380 -26.44 5.73 3.75
CA LEU A 380 -25.25 5.15 4.40
C LEU A 380 -25.71 4.09 5.42
N ILE A 381 -25.37 2.84 5.17
CA ILE A 381 -25.70 1.73 6.08
C ILE A 381 -24.67 1.64 7.20
N LYS A 382 -23.39 1.76 6.86
CA LYS A 382 -22.27 1.76 7.81
C LYS A 382 -21.00 2.22 7.12
N GLU A 383 -20.08 2.72 7.92
CA GLU A 383 -18.71 3.03 7.49
C GLU A 383 -17.71 2.50 8.50
N GLU A 384 -16.48 2.30 8.06
CA GLU A 384 -15.40 1.81 8.90
C GLU A 384 -14.06 2.39 8.45
N ARG A 385 -13.31 2.88 9.42
CA ARG A 385 -11.92 3.31 9.24
C ARG A 385 -11.00 2.26 9.87
N VAL A 386 -10.10 1.72 9.08
CA VAL A 386 -9.04 0.82 9.54
C VAL A 386 -7.76 1.64 9.67
N ASN A 387 -7.37 1.97 10.90
CA ASN A 387 -6.15 2.71 11.14
C ASN A 387 -4.90 1.83 10.90
N PRO A 388 -3.79 2.42 10.43
CA PRO A 388 -2.53 1.71 10.28
C PRO A 388 -2.10 1.05 11.59
N SER A 389 -1.70 -0.22 11.53
CA SER A 389 -1.36 -1.03 12.70
C SER A 389 -0.34 -2.12 12.36
N SER A 390 -0.07 -3.04 13.27
CA SER A 390 0.80 -4.19 13.02
C SER A 390 0.22 -5.22 12.04
N TRP A 391 -1.10 -5.18 11.79
CA TRP A 391 -1.81 -6.15 10.93
C TRP A 391 -2.45 -5.49 9.69
N SER A 392 -2.46 -4.16 9.61
CA SER A 392 -3.12 -3.44 8.50
C SER A 392 -2.37 -2.18 8.12
N ASP A 393 -2.48 -1.82 6.87
CA ASP A 393 -2.33 -0.46 6.35
C ASP A 393 -3.57 0.37 6.73
N GLY A 394 -3.60 1.67 6.36
CA GLY A 394 -4.76 2.53 6.53
C GLY A 394 -5.76 2.34 5.40
N PHE A 395 -7.03 2.11 5.75
CA PHE A 395 -8.14 2.00 4.80
C PHE A 395 -9.39 2.69 5.33
N PHE A 396 -10.25 3.07 4.40
CA PHE A 396 -11.63 3.48 4.68
C PHE A 396 -12.58 2.70 3.79
N MET A 397 -13.78 2.40 4.31
CA MET A 397 -14.83 1.77 3.53
C MET A 397 -16.20 2.22 4.05
N ALA A 398 -17.08 2.63 3.14
CA ALA A 398 -18.47 2.98 3.41
C ALA A 398 -19.41 2.12 2.57
N LEU A 399 -20.41 1.51 3.21
CA LEU A 399 -21.44 0.72 2.57
C LEU A 399 -22.69 1.57 2.42
N LEU A 400 -23.12 1.80 1.19
CA LEU A 400 -24.32 2.54 0.83
C LEU A 400 -25.34 1.62 0.14
N GLU A 401 -26.62 1.90 0.36
CA GLU A 401 -27.72 1.22 -0.32
C GLU A 401 -28.53 2.22 -1.15
N LYS A 402 -28.85 1.84 -2.38
CA LYS A 402 -29.74 2.65 -3.25
C LYS A 402 -31.19 2.30 -2.94
N LYS A 403 -31.92 3.26 -2.40
CA LYS A 403 -33.36 3.16 -2.15
C LYS A 403 -34.17 3.38 -3.43
N ALA A 404 -35.49 3.24 -3.31
CA ALA A 404 -36.39 3.44 -4.43
C ALA A 404 -36.52 4.93 -4.80
#